data_b0757e94541177d2f1a33070c8ee98bb
#
_entry.id   b0757e94541177d2f1a33070c8ee98bb
#
_cell.length_a   1.000
_cell.length_b   1.000
_cell.length_c   1.000
_cell.angle_alpha   90.00
_cell.angle_beta   90.00
_cell.angle_gamma   90.00
#
_symmetry.space_group_name_H-M   'P 1'
#
loop_
_entity.id
_entity.type
_entity.pdbx_description
1 polymer ?
#
loop_
_entity_poly.entity_id
_entity_poly.type
_entity_poly.pdbx_seq_one_letter_code
_entity_poly.pdbx_strand_id
1 'polypeptide(L)'
;MRRLCLAAVTVFFVTHLAVSTLQAAGRRFLAADSSKKTLALVDEDGQTVWQRRIGPLHDLHQLASGNILCQLNWTRIVEIDPSSDAIVWEYDAARANGNEGRKVEVHAFQRLPDGNTMIVESGPARIIEVAGDGSLVREVPLKVDNPHPHHDTRLVRKLESGNYLVCHESDGVVREYDSSGRIVWEYAVPLFGRQPQKGHGLDAFGNQCFAALRLENGNTLIATGNGHSVIEVTPDKKVVWSLHQDDLPGIRLAWVTTLQVLPGGNIVIGNCHAGPDNPQLIEITRDKQVVWTFRDFKRFGNALTNSQILAVDGEPVRSSIR
;
A
#
# COMPACT_ATOMS: atom_id res chain seq x y z
N MET A 1 -51.45 72.28 -19.52
CA MET A 1 -50.95 71.42 -18.49
C MET A 1 -50.53 70.07 -19.12
N ARG A 2 -49.22 69.90 -19.35
CA ARG A 2 -48.68 68.67 -19.94
C ARG A 2 -48.10 67.83 -18.78
N ARG A 3 -48.62 66.64 -18.55
CA ARG A 3 -48.08 65.67 -17.53
C ARG A 3 -46.94 64.91 -18.17
N LEU A 4 -45.75 65.02 -17.59
CA LEU A 4 -44.62 64.16 -17.87
C LEU A 4 -44.79 62.83 -17.11
N CYS A 5 -44.80 61.72 -17.81
CA CYS A 5 -44.64 60.39 -17.22
C CYS A 5 -43.15 60.02 -17.17
N LEU A 6 -42.59 59.91 -15.98
CA LEU A 6 -41.27 59.33 -15.79
C LEU A 6 -41.43 57.77 -15.79
N ALA A 7 -40.78 57.11 -16.74
CA ALA A 7 -40.65 55.65 -16.70
C ALA A 7 -39.35 55.31 -15.92
N ALA A 8 -39.51 54.59 -14.84
CA ALA A 8 -38.39 54.04 -14.09
C ALA A 8 -37.91 52.73 -14.76
N VAL A 9 -36.69 52.72 -15.25
CA VAL A 9 -36.04 51.52 -15.78
C VAL A 9 -35.31 50.82 -14.60
N THR A 10 -35.83 49.66 -14.19
CA THR A 10 -35.20 48.82 -13.16
C THR A 10 -34.20 47.89 -13.89
N VAL A 11 -32.92 48.11 -13.66
CA VAL A 11 -31.85 47.23 -14.19
C VAL A 11 -31.63 46.12 -13.16
N PHE A 12 -31.96 44.89 -13.53
CA PHE A 12 -31.62 43.69 -12.75
C PHE A 12 -30.15 43.30 -13.04
N PHE A 13 -29.26 43.44 -12.06
CA PHE A 13 -27.94 42.83 -12.09
C PHE A 13 -28.08 41.33 -11.73
N VAL A 14 -27.95 40.46 -12.73
CA VAL A 14 -27.78 39.01 -12.47
C VAL A 14 -26.32 38.76 -12.17
N THR A 15 -25.99 38.61 -10.91
CA THR A 15 -24.68 38.15 -10.48
C THR A 15 -24.58 36.64 -10.75
N HIS A 16 -23.82 36.25 -11.78
CA HIS A 16 -23.44 34.86 -11.98
C HIS A 16 -22.41 34.49 -10.92
N LEU A 17 -22.85 33.78 -9.87
CA LEU A 17 -21.97 33.04 -8.99
C LEU A 17 -21.36 31.90 -9.83
N ALA A 18 -20.11 32.04 -10.22
CA ALA A 18 -19.31 30.93 -10.74
C ALA A 18 -19.16 29.91 -9.63
N VAL A 19 -19.94 28.84 -9.69
CA VAL A 19 -19.69 27.65 -8.89
C VAL A 19 -18.43 27.03 -9.47
N SER A 20 -17.27 27.32 -8.89
CA SER A 20 -16.06 26.57 -9.14
C SER A 20 -16.35 25.14 -8.65
N THR A 21 -16.60 24.22 -9.56
CA THR A 21 -16.50 22.79 -9.27
C THR A 21 -15.06 22.58 -8.83
N LEU A 22 -14.82 22.33 -7.54
CA LEU A 22 -13.57 21.74 -7.10
C LEU A 22 -13.44 20.43 -7.89
N GLN A 23 -12.58 20.46 -8.89
CA GLN A 23 -12.18 19.23 -9.58
C GLN A 23 -11.49 18.39 -8.52
N ALA A 24 -11.96 17.17 -8.33
CA ALA A 24 -11.34 16.28 -7.36
C ALA A 24 -9.84 16.18 -7.69
N ALA A 25 -9.01 16.50 -6.70
CA ALA A 25 -7.56 16.56 -6.83
C ALA A 25 -7.03 15.28 -7.49
N GLY A 26 -6.28 15.43 -8.58
CA GLY A 26 -5.69 14.31 -9.32
C GLY A 26 -4.60 13.61 -8.51
N ARG A 27 -4.48 12.31 -8.68
CA ARG A 27 -3.41 11.50 -8.06
C ARG A 27 -2.62 10.79 -9.15
N ARG A 28 -1.30 11.07 -9.21
CA ARG A 28 -0.39 10.22 -9.97
C ARG A 28 0.04 9.07 -9.08
N PHE A 29 -0.06 7.84 -9.57
CA PHE A 29 0.27 6.66 -8.77
C PHE A 29 0.76 5.50 -9.61
N LEU A 30 1.54 4.63 -8.96
CA LEU A 30 1.91 3.31 -9.44
C LEU A 30 0.99 2.29 -8.76
N ALA A 31 0.43 1.33 -9.50
CA ALA A 31 -0.39 0.27 -8.92
C ALA A 31 -0.24 -1.04 -9.67
N ALA A 32 -0.48 -2.14 -8.95
CA ALA A 32 -0.45 -3.48 -9.50
C ALA A 32 -1.65 -4.32 -9.11
N ASP A 33 -2.16 -5.07 -10.07
CA ASP A 33 -3.26 -6.03 -9.89
C ASP A 33 -2.84 -7.43 -10.33
N SER A 34 -2.93 -8.38 -9.41
CA SER A 34 -2.54 -9.77 -9.64
C SER A 34 -3.54 -10.51 -10.52
N SER A 35 -4.84 -10.17 -10.48
CA SER A 35 -5.88 -10.85 -11.27
C SER A 35 -5.84 -10.48 -12.75
N LYS A 36 -5.52 -9.23 -13.07
CA LYS A 36 -5.31 -8.75 -14.45
C LYS A 36 -3.86 -8.87 -14.90
N LYS A 37 -2.93 -9.21 -13.98
CA LYS A 37 -1.49 -9.28 -14.24
C LYS A 37 -0.96 -7.96 -14.79
N THR A 38 -1.37 -6.85 -14.18
CA THR A 38 -1.09 -5.49 -14.64
C THR A 38 -0.30 -4.73 -13.59
N LEU A 39 0.79 -4.09 -14.03
CA LEU A 39 1.49 -3.04 -13.31
C LEU A 39 1.40 -1.79 -14.18
N ALA A 40 0.90 -0.68 -13.64
CA ALA A 40 0.72 0.55 -14.40
C ALA A 40 1.05 1.79 -13.59
N LEU A 41 1.63 2.78 -14.29
CA LEU A 41 1.76 4.15 -13.86
C LEU A 41 0.60 4.95 -14.42
N VAL A 42 -0.16 5.58 -13.55
CA VAL A 42 -1.36 6.36 -13.86
C VAL A 42 -1.10 7.82 -13.50
N ASP A 43 -1.43 8.76 -14.39
CA ASP A 43 -1.30 10.19 -14.15
C ASP A 43 -2.50 10.78 -13.38
N GLU A 44 -2.46 12.07 -13.12
CA GLU A 44 -3.49 12.80 -12.38
C GLU A 44 -4.84 12.83 -13.09
N ASP A 45 -4.85 12.70 -14.42
CA ASP A 45 -6.06 12.63 -15.25
C ASP A 45 -6.61 11.20 -15.34
N GLY A 46 -5.98 10.26 -14.65
CA GLY A 46 -6.35 8.84 -14.65
C GLY A 46 -5.94 8.10 -15.92
N GLN A 47 -5.02 8.67 -16.74
CA GLN A 47 -4.53 8.01 -17.94
C GLN A 47 -3.34 7.10 -17.62
N THR A 48 -3.18 6.01 -18.36
CA THR A 48 -2.00 5.16 -18.26
C THR A 48 -0.85 5.79 -19.03
N VAL A 49 0.22 6.17 -18.31
CA VAL A 49 1.45 6.71 -18.92
C VAL A 49 2.52 5.66 -19.16
N TRP A 50 2.45 4.56 -18.43
CA TRP A 50 3.27 3.36 -18.65
C TRP A 50 2.56 2.13 -18.09
N GLN A 51 2.72 0.98 -18.72
CA GLN A 51 2.11 -0.27 -18.29
C GLN A 51 2.99 -1.46 -18.71
N ARG A 52 3.05 -2.46 -17.81
CA ARG A 52 3.69 -3.74 -18.08
C ARG A 52 2.86 -4.91 -17.58
N ARG A 53 2.89 -6.02 -18.33
CA ARG A 53 2.32 -7.27 -17.84
C ARG A 53 3.32 -7.93 -16.87
N ILE A 54 2.81 -8.32 -15.70
CA ILE A 54 3.60 -8.95 -14.64
C ILE A 54 2.91 -10.22 -14.13
N GLY A 55 3.61 -11.01 -13.32
CA GLY A 55 3.01 -12.08 -12.51
C GLY A 55 2.36 -11.52 -11.23
N PRO A 56 2.00 -12.40 -10.30
CA PRO A 56 1.49 -11.97 -9.00
C PRO A 56 2.59 -11.28 -8.20
N LEU A 57 2.20 -10.27 -7.42
CA LEU A 57 3.10 -9.50 -6.56
C LEU A 57 2.39 -9.00 -5.31
N HIS A 58 3.17 -8.68 -4.28
CA HIS A 58 2.67 -8.02 -3.08
C HIS A 58 3.36 -6.69 -2.78
N ASP A 59 4.52 -6.40 -3.37
CA ASP A 59 5.22 -5.13 -3.14
C ASP A 59 5.71 -4.48 -4.44
N LEU A 60 5.81 -3.16 -4.43
CA LEU A 60 6.30 -2.33 -5.54
C LEU A 60 6.79 -0.99 -5.01
N HIS A 61 7.75 -0.37 -5.71
CA HIS A 61 8.26 0.96 -5.39
C HIS A 61 8.65 1.70 -6.67
N GLN A 62 8.30 3.00 -6.77
CA GLN A 62 9.05 3.89 -7.63
C GLN A 62 10.26 4.41 -6.84
N LEU A 63 11.44 4.23 -7.37
CA LEU A 63 12.70 4.67 -6.79
C LEU A 63 12.94 6.17 -7.09
N ALA A 64 13.87 6.80 -6.38
CA ALA A 64 14.26 8.19 -6.62
C ALA A 64 14.82 8.44 -8.04
N SER A 65 15.37 7.40 -8.68
CA SER A 65 15.78 7.42 -10.09
C SER A 65 14.62 7.54 -11.09
N GLY A 66 13.38 7.29 -10.63
CA GLY A 66 12.22 7.12 -11.49
C GLY A 66 11.97 5.67 -11.90
N ASN A 67 12.93 4.78 -11.68
CA ASN A 67 12.80 3.35 -11.98
C ASN A 67 11.76 2.70 -11.05
N ILE A 68 11.25 1.55 -11.50
CA ILE A 68 10.23 0.79 -10.76
C ILE A 68 10.86 -0.50 -10.26
N LEU A 69 10.92 -0.66 -8.93
CA LEU A 69 11.31 -1.90 -8.28
C LEU A 69 10.04 -2.71 -7.99
N CYS A 70 9.93 -3.91 -8.57
CA CYS A 70 8.73 -4.75 -8.46
C CYS A 70 9.07 -6.23 -8.61
N GLN A 71 8.08 -7.09 -8.36
CA GLN A 71 8.17 -8.52 -8.64
C GLN A 71 7.66 -8.84 -10.05
N LEU A 72 8.32 -9.76 -10.75
CA LEU A 72 7.77 -10.40 -11.96
C LEU A 72 6.99 -11.68 -11.64
N ASN A 73 7.31 -12.32 -10.54
CA ASN A 73 6.63 -13.49 -9.97
C ASN A 73 7.05 -13.61 -8.49
N TRP A 74 6.67 -14.70 -7.82
CA TRP A 74 6.93 -14.89 -6.40
C TRP A 74 8.41 -14.97 -6.00
N THR A 75 9.35 -15.14 -6.94
CA THR A 75 10.79 -15.27 -6.62
C THR A 75 11.65 -14.20 -7.26
N ARG A 76 11.21 -13.60 -8.37
CA ARG A 76 12.01 -12.64 -9.15
C ARG A 76 11.61 -11.21 -8.85
N ILE A 77 12.56 -10.44 -8.36
CA ILE A 77 12.47 -9.00 -8.14
C ILE A 77 13.30 -8.32 -9.23
N VAL A 78 12.77 -7.25 -9.80
CA VAL A 78 13.43 -6.48 -10.88
C VAL A 78 13.33 -4.99 -10.63
N GLU A 79 14.34 -4.26 -11.11
CA GLU A 79 14.26 -2.81 -11.30
C GLU A 79 14.09 -2.55 -12.80
N ILE A 80 13.05 -1.82 -13.16
CA ILE A 80 12.68 -1.51 -14.54
C ILE A 80 12.83 -0.01 -14.75
N ASP A 81 13.52 0.38 -15.83
CA ASP A 81 13.47 1.74 -16.36
C ASP A 81 12.19 1.90 -17.21
N PRO A 82 11.19 2.68 -16.76
CA PRO A 82 9.93 2.82 -17.50
C PRO A 82 10.06 3.60 -18.81
N SER A 83 11.19 4.30 -19.04
CA SER A 83 11.41 5.04 -20.28
C SER A 83 11.83 4.14 -21.43
N SER A 84 12.58 3.08 -21.15
CA SER A 84 13.08 2.09 -22.11
C SER A 84 12.42 0.71 -21.99
N ASP A 85 11.62 0.50 -20.94
CA ASP A 85 11.07 -0.79 -20.52
C ASP A 85 12.14 -1.87 -20.24
N ALA A 86 13.41 -1.46 -20.05
CA ALA A 86 14.50 -2.36 -19.77
C ALA A 86 14.57 -2.77 -18.30
N ILE A 87 14.91 -4.02 -18.03
CA ILE A 87 15.30 -4.49 -16.70
C ILE A 87 16.76 -4.10 -16.50
N VAL A 88 17.04 -3.23 -15.53
CA VAL A 88 18.36 -2.71 -15.22
C VAL A 88 19.01 -3.38 -14.01
N TRP A 89 18.22 -4.09 -13.19
CA TRP A 89 18.68 -4.94 -12.09
C TRP A 89 17.69 -6.08 -11.86
N GLU A 90 18.19 -7.22 -11.41
CA GLU A 90 17.38 -8.40 -11.17
C GLU A 90 17.95 -9.24 -10.02
N TYR A 91 17.06 -9.84 -9.21
CA TYR A 91 17.37 -10.83 -8.19
C TYR A 91 16.37 -11.98 -8.26
N ASP A 92 16.84 -13.23 -8.30
CA ASP A 92 16.00 -14.44 -8.24
C ASP A 92 16.24 -15.20 -6.96
N ALA A 93 15.33 -15.03 -5.99
CA ALA A 93 15.41 -15.67 -4.67
C ALA A 93 15.45 -17.20 -4.74
N ALA A 94 14.86 -17.83 -5.77
CA ALA A 94 14.87 -19.28 -5.92
C ALA A 94 16.26 -19.85 -6.26
N ARG A 95 17.18 -19.01 -6.75
CA ARG A 95 18.50 -19.40 -7.26
C ARG A 95 19.66 -18.82 -6.47
N ALA A 96 19.40 -17.98 -5.49
CA ALA A 96 20.42 -17.22 -4.80
C ALA A 96 20.45 -17.57 -3.29
N ASN A 97 21.60 -17.32 -2.69
CA ASN A 97 21.82 -17.32 -1.25
C ASN A 97 21.33 -18.59 -0.53
N GLY A 98 21.54 -19.78 -1.16
CA GLY A 98 21.26 -21.09 -0.56
C GLY A 98 19.80 -21.53 -0.62
N ASN A 99 19.01 -20.97 -1.55
CA ASN A 99 17.61 -21.34 -1.72
C ASN A 99 17.36 -22.39 -2.79
N GLU A 100 18.40 -22.87 -3.49
CA GLU A 100 18.26 -23.88 -4.56
C GLU A 100 17.52 -25.12 -4.05
N GLY A 101 16.42 -25.46 -4.71
CA GLY A 101 15.57 -26.60 -4.35
C GLY A 101 14.63 -26.35 -3.15
N ARG A 102 14.68 -25.19 -2.51
CA ARG A 102 13.76 -24.81 -1.42
C ARG A 102 12.53 -24.09 -1.96
N LYS A 103 11.42 -24.21 -1.23
CA LYS A 103 10.26 -23.36 -1.48
C LYS A 103 10.53 -21.97 -0.89
N VAL A 104 10.55 -20.97 -1.74
CA VAL A 104 10.73 -19.56 -1.35
C VAL A 104 9.74 -18.70 -2.11
N GLU A 105 9.14 -17.76 -1.42
CA GLU A 105 8.37 -16.66 -2.01
C GLU A 105 8.83 -15.35 -1.39
N VAL A 106 8.84 -14.28 -2.20
CA VAL A 106 9.16 -12.93 -1.76
C VAL A 106 7.88 -12.13 -1.70
N HIS A 107 7.60 -11.49 -0.59
CA HIS A 107 6.40 -10.67 -0.41
C HIS A 107 6.70 -9.22 -0.08
N ALA A 108 7.94 -8.90 0.27
CA ALA A 108 8.38 -7.54 0.51
C ALA A 108 9.85 -7.36 0.12
N PHE A 109 10.17 -6.17 -0.35
CA PHE A 109 11.54 -5.72 -0.65
C PHE A 109 11.60 -4.20 -0.55
N GLN A 110 12.80 -3.67 -0.37
CA GLN A 110 13.02 -2.24 -0.29
C GLN A 110 14.44 -1.90 -0.72
N ARG A 111 14.61 -0.93 -1.65
CA ARG A 111 15.92 -0.34 -1.91
C ARG A 111 16.30 0.52 -0.72
N LEU A 112 17.46 0.26 -0.14
CA LEU A 112 17.97 0.98 1.02
C LEU A 112 18.80 2.20 0.60
N PRO A 113 18.98 3.20 1.49
CA PRO A 113 19.76 4.39 1.18
C PRO A 113 21.22 4.12 0.83
N ASP A 114 21.81 3.02 1.32
CA ASP A 114 23.17 2.58 1.02
C ASP A 114 23.31 1.87 -0.34
N GLY A 115 22.22 1.74 -1.10
CA GLY A 115 22.16 1.06 -2.39
C GLY A 115 21.88 -0.43 -2.32
N ASN A 116 21.93 -1.04 -1.15
CA ASN A 116 21.56 -2.44 -0.94
C ASN A 116 20.04 -2.64 -1.13
N THR A 117 19.60 -3.87 -1.31
CA THR A 117 18.19 -4.22 -1.36
C THR A 117 17.85 -5.15 -0.21
N MET A 118 16.95 -4.73 0.67
CA MET A 118 16.30 -5.62 1.62
C MET A 118 15.29 -6.50 0.87
N ILE A 119 15.31 -7.80 1.13
CA ILE A 119 14.41 -8.80 0.54
C ILE A 119 13.93 -9.72 1.65
N VAL A 120 12.62 -10.02 1.65
CA VAL A 120 12.01 -10.88 2.65
C VAL A 120 11.62 -12.22 2.03
N GLU A 121 12.26 -13.26 2.49
CA GLU A 121 12.10 -14.62 1.98
C GLU A 121 11.20 -15.45 2.89
N SER A 122 9.93 -15.59 2.50
CA SER A 122 9.00 -16.55 3.08
C SER A 122 9.38 -17.98 2.69
N GLY A 123 9.11 -18.94 3.56
CA GLY A 123 9.61 -20.31 3.43
C GLY A 123 10.95 -20.48 4.18
N PRO A 124 12.04 -19.81 3.77
CA PRO A 124 13.25 -19.71 4.60
C PRO A 124 13.07 -18.96 5.91
N ALA A 125 12.02 -18.13 6.03
CA ALA A 125 11.70 -17.30 7.20
C ALA A 125 12.86 -16.37 7.59
N ARG A 126 13.29 -15.51 6.66
CA ARG A 126 14.39 -14.58 6.88
C ARG A 126 14.22 -13.28 6.10
N ILE A 127 14.86 -12.23 6.61
CA ILE A 127 15.17 -11.02 5.86
C ILE A 127 16.62 -11.12 5.42
N ILE A 128 16.90 -10.78 4.18
CA ILE A 128 18.27 -10.60 3.69
C ILE A 128 18.45 -9.18 3.17
N GLU A 129 19.68 -8.68 3.24
CA GLU A 129 20.11 -7.50 2.50
C GLU A 129 21.16 -7.94 1.50
N VAL A 130 20.99 -7.57 0.25
CA VAL A 130 21.92 -7.92 -0.82
C VAL A 130 22.50 -6.67 -1.45
N ALA A 131 23.76 -6.73 -1.85
CA ALA A 131 24.43 -5.70 -2.62
C ALA A 131 23.89 -5.63 -4.06
N GLY A 132 24.33 -4.64 -4.84
CA GLY A 132 23.91 -4.46 -6.24
C GLY A 132 24.21 -5.65 -7.15
N ASP A 133 25.23 -6.44 -6.83
CA ASP A 133 25.59 -7.68 -7.54
C ASP A 133 24.85 -8.94 -7.04
N GLY A 134 23.93 -8.77 -6.07
CA GLY A 134 23.15 -9.85 -5.47
C GLY A 134 23.86 -10.62 -4.35
N SER A 135 25.10 -10.25 -3.99
CA SER A 135 25.84 -10.87 -2.87
C SER A 135 25.18 -10.55 -1.52
N LEU A 136 25.18 -11.53 -0.62
CA LEU A 136 24.59 -11.41 0.72
C LEU A 136 25.41 -10.45 1.58
N VAL A 137 24.77 -9.41 2.10
CA VAL A 137 25.36 -8.43 3.03
C VAL A 137 24.94 -8.73 4.47
N ARG A 138 23.67 -9.12 4.67
CA ARG A 138 23.09 -9.37 5.99
C ARG A 138 22.00 -10.44 5.88
N GLU A 139 21.86 -11.20 6.95
CA GLU A 139 20.74 -12.12 7.16
C GLU A 139 20.17 -11.90 8.56
N VAL A 140 18.84 -11.85 8.65
CA VAL A 140 18.10 -11.70 9.91
C VAL A 140 17.04 -12.79 9.97
N PRO A 141 17.13 -13.75 10.88
CA PRO A 141 16.15 -14.82 11.01
C PRO A 141 14.81 -14.26 11.52
N LEU A 142 13.70 -14.80 11.01
CA LEU A 142 12.36 -14.49 11.47
C LEU A 142 11.76 -15.65 12.25
N LYS A 143 11.02 -15.34 13.32
CA LYS A 143 10.18 -16.30 14.03
C LYS A 143 8.85 -16.41 13.28
N VAL A 144 8.47 -17.62 12.87
CA VAL A 144 7.18 -17.95 12.25
C VAL A 144 6.56 -19.09 13.06
N ASP A 145 5.36 -18.85 13.62
CA ASP A 145 4.69 -19.82 14.49
C ASP A 145 3.84 -20.81 13.66
N ASN A 146 3.31 -20.36 12.49
CA ASN A 146 2.52 -21.15 11.55
C ASN A 146 3.15 -21.15 10.16
N PRO A 147 4.22 -21.92 9.91
CA PRO A 147 5.01 -21.83 8.68
C PRO A 147 4.20 -22.16 7.43
N HIS A 148 4.21 -21.25 6.46
CA HIS A 148 3.62 -21.44 5.14
C HIS A 148 4.29 -20.48 4.15
N PRO A 149 5.02 -20.94 3.13
CA PRO A 149 5.81 -20.09 2.24
C PRO A 149 5.03 -18.91 1.63
N HIS A 150 3.73 -19.07 1.41
CA HIS A 150 2.89 -18.00 0.88
C HIS A 150 2.35 -17.03 1.95
N HIS A 151 2.38 -17.39 3.24
CA HIS A 151 1.72 -16.63 4.30
C HIS A 151 2.63 -16.29 5.49
N ASP A 152 3.94 -16.67 5.46
CA ASP A 152 4.86 -16.37 6.56
C ASP A 152 5.01 -14.87 6.79
N THR A 153 5.05 -14.11 5.70
CA THR A 153 5.19 -12.65 5.74
C THR A 153 4.31 -11.97 4.70
N ARG A 154 4.02 -10.70 4.95
CA ARG A 154 3.50 -9.75 3.97
C ARG A 154 4.42 -8.55 3.89
N LEU A 155 3.93 -7.31 3.87
CA LEU A 155 4.81 -6.15 3.76
C LEU A 155 5.74 -6.05 4.96
N VAL A 156 6.98 -5.71 4.67
CA VAL A 156 8.05 -5.49 5.65
C VAL A 156 8.76 -4.19 5.31
N ARG A 157 9.10 -3.41 6.34
CA ARG A 157 9.86 -2.16 6.17
C ARG A 157 11.02 -2.10 7.14
N LYS A 158 12.18 -1.69 6.63
CA LYS A 158 13.31 -1.33 7.48
C LYS A 158 13.05 0.05 8.06
N LEU A 159 13.11 0.16 9.37
CA LEU A 159 12.88 1.40 10.10
C LEU A 159 14.18 2.24 10.15
N GLU A 160 14.05 3.53 10.43
CA GLU A 160 15.20 4.44 10.63
C GLU A 160 16.09 4.00 11.80
N SER A 161 15.52 3.31 12.81
CA SER A 161 16.28 2.68 13.89
C SER A 161 17.22 1.55 13.43
N GLY A 162 17.06 1.07 12.18
CA GLY A 162 17.72 -0.11 11.65
C GLY A 162 17.00 -1.43 11.92
N ASN A 163 15.90 -1.40 12.68
CA ASN A 163 15.03 -2.55 12.93
C ASN A 163 14.11 -2.82 11.72
N TYR A 164 13.43 -3.95 11.75
CA TYR A 164 12.52 -4.39 10.69
C TYR A 164 11.11 -4.61 11.24
N LEU A 165 10.12 -3.92 10.68
CA LEU A 165 8.71 -4.08 11.02
C LEU A 165 8.08 -5.06 10.04
N VAL A 166 7.59 -6.20 10.54
CA VAL A 166 7.18 -7.36 9.76
C VAL A 166 5.72 -7.71 10.04
N CYS A 167 4.90 -7.81 9.00
CA CYS A 167 3.57 -8.43 9.07
C CYS A 167 3.68 -9.94 8.84
N HIS A 168 3.31 -10.74 9.84
CA HIS A 168 3.18 -12.19 9.75
C HIS A 168 1.72 -12.57 9.55
N GLU A 169 1.35 -12.89 8.31
CA GLU A 169 -0.05 -13.14 7.96
C GLU A 169 -0.60 -14.39 8.64
N SER A 170 0.09 -15.54 8.52
CA SER A 170 -0.37 -16.80 9.12
C SER A 170 -0.42 -16.76 10.64
N ASP A 171 0.46 -15.97 11.26
CA ASP A 171 0.50 -15.81 12.72
C ASP A 171 -0.52 -14.79 13.22
N GLY A 172 -1.00 -13.88 12.34
CA GLY A 172 -1.88 -12.79 12.71
C GLY A 172 -1.22 -11.78 13.63
N VAL A 173 0.08 -11.51 13.45
CA VAL A 173 0.86 -10.62 14.31
C VAL A 173 1.75 -9.67 13.49
N VAL A 174 2.02 -8.51 14.06
CA VAL A 174 3.08 -7.60 13.60
C VAL A 174 4.23 -7.66 14.59
N ARG A 175 5.44 -7.91 14.09
CA ARG A 175 6.67 -7.99 14.91
C ARG A 175 7.70 -6.96 14.45
N GLU A 176 8.39 -6.35 15.39
CA GLU A 176 9.60 -5.58 15.14
C GLU A 176 10.80 -6.40 15.58
N TYR A 177 11.73 -6.58 14.65
CA TYR A 177 12.98 -7.33 14.87
C TYR A 177 14.17 -6.37 14.87
N ASP A 178 15.12 -6.57 15.77
CA ASP A 178 16.44 -5.96 15.64
C ASP A 178 17.30 -6.69 14.59
N SER A 179 18.48 -6.17 14.32
CA SER A 179 19.41 -6.72 13.33
C SER A 179 19.96 -8.11 13.66
N SER A 180 19.74 -8.61 14.88
CA SER A 180 20.10 -9.97 15.30
C SER A 180 18.94 -10.98 15.16
N GLY A 181 17.74 -10.53 14.78
CA GLY A 181 16.54 -11.35 14.72
C GLY A 181 15.79 -11.47 16.05
N ARG A 182 16.17 -10.69 17.07
CA ARG A 182 15.44 -10.62 18.32
C ARG A 182 14.20 -9.76 18.17
N ILE A 183 13.05 -10.26 18.64
CA ILE A 183 11.79 -9.50 18.67
C ILE A 183 11.91 -8.45 19.79
N VAL A 184 11.78 -7.17 19.40
CA VAL A 184 11.81 -6.03 20.33
C VAL A 184 10.42 -5.47 20.61
N TRP A 185 9.47 -5.73 19.72
CA TRP A 185 8.05 -5.40 19.89
C TRP A 185 7.18 -6.39 19.10
N GLU A 186 6.00 -6.70 19.62
CA GLU A 186 5.03 -7.59 18.96
C GLU A 186 3.61 -7.14 19.28
N TYR A 187 2.72 -7.23 18.28
CA TYR A 187 1.30 -6.95 18.43
C TYR A 187 0.44 -8.00 17.74
N ALA A 188 -0.37 -8.71 18.51
CA ALA A 188 -1.35 -9.63 17.95
C ALA A 188 -2.56 -8.85 17.38
N VAL A 189 -2.87 -9.05 16.11
CA VAL A 189 -3.99 -8.37 15.44
C VAL A 189 -5.30 -8.91 15.99
N PRO A 190 -6.17 -8.05 16.56
CA PRO A 190 -7.37 -8.51 17.24
C PRO A 190 -8.46 -8.95 16.27
N LEU A 191 -9.20 -9.97 16.66
CA LEU A 191 -10.43 -10.40 15.98
C LEU A 191 -11.67 -9.58 16.40
N PHE A 192 -11.53 -8.61 17.29
CA PHE A 192 -12.63 -7.77 17.80
C PHE A 192 -13.86 -8.56 18.27
N GLY A 193 -13.64 -9.76 18.84
CA GLY A 193 -14.71 -10.65 19.33
C GLY A 193 -15.48 -11.41 18.24
N ARG A 194 -15.08 -11.28 16.97
CA ARG A 194 -15.68 -12.01 15.84
C ARG A 194 -14.99 -13.36 15.63
N GLN A 195 -15.73 -14.31 15.06
CA GLN A 195 -15.17 -15.59 14.64
C GLN A 195 -14.54 -15.48 13.24
N PRO A 196 -13.38 -16.09 12.99
CA PRO A 196 -12.77 -16.12 11.65
C PRO A 196 -13.69 -16.80 10.63
N GLN A 197 -13.72 -16.24 9.42
CA GLN A 197 -14.44 -16.77 8.26
C GLN A 197 -13.52 -16.79 7.05
N LYS A 198 -13.34 -17.96 6.44
CA LYS A 198 -12.43 -18.15 5.29
C LYS A 198 -12.86 -17.33 4.08
N GLY A 199 -11.89 -16.93 3.26
CA GLY A 199 -12.09 -16.20 2.01
C GLY A 199 -11.31 -14.90 1.95
N HIS A 200 -11.56 -14.11 0.89
CA HIS A 200 -10.87 -12.83 0.64
C HIS A 200 -11.82 -11.64 0.49
N GLY A 201 -13.10 -11.89 0.18
CA GLY A 201 -14.09 -10.83 -0.08
C GLY A 201 -14.71 -10.26 1.19
N LEU A 202 -15.78 -9.50 0.99
CA LEU A 202 -16.48 -8.73 2.03
C LEU A 202 -17.01 -9.58 3.21
N ASP A 203 -17.31 -10.86 2.97
CA ASP A 203 -17.87 -11.76 3.98
C ASP A 203 -16.79 -12.58 4.71
N ALA A 204 -15.55 -12.58 4.22
CA ALA A 204 -14.42 -13.18 4.92
C ALA A 204 -14.09 -12.39 6.18
N PHE A 205 -13.43 -13.00 7.14
CA PHE A 205 -12.95 -12.31 8.34
C PHE A 205 -11.80 -13.05 9.01
N GLY A 206 -10.83 -12.31 9.53
CA GLY A 206 -9.68 -12.88 10.23
C GLY A 206 -8.74 -11.81 10.76
N ASN A 207 -7.53 -12.23 11.09
CA ASN A 207 -6.46 -11.36 11.57
C ASN A 207 -5.20 -11.43 10.68
N GLN A 208 -5.37 -11.79 9.42
CA GLN A 208 -4.29 -11.92 8.43
C GLN A 208 -3.80 -10.53 8.00
N CYS A 209 -2.96 -9.90 8.82
CA CYS A 209 -2.45 -8.56 8.56
C CYS A 209 -1.61 -8.51 7.26
N PHE A 210 -1.64 -7.36 6.58
CA PHE A 210 -0.96 -7.18 5.30
C PHE A 210 0.16 -6.15 5.34
N ALA A 211 -0.06 -4.99 5.95
CA ALA A 211 0.91 -3.90 6.03
C ALA A 211 0.96 -3.30 7.43
N ALA A 212 2.14 -2.83 7.82
CA ALA A 212 2.33 -2.05 9.04
C ALA A 212 3.33 -0.93 8.79
N LEU A 213 3.03 0.27 9.29
CA LEU A 213 3.85 1.45 9.15
C LEU A 213 4.15 2.03 10.53
N ARG A 214 5.43 2.31 10.82
CA ARG A 214 5.81 3.07 12.00
C ARG A 214 5.63 4.55 11.72
N LEU A 215 4.83 5.22 12.52
CA LEU A 215 4.58 6.65 12.43
C LEU A 215 5.63 7.44 13.21
N GLU A 216 5.78 8.72 12.91
CA GLU A 216 6.74 9.63 13.56
C GLU A 216 6.50 9.76 15.08
N ASN A 217 5.23 9.63 15.53
CA ASN A 217 4.87 9.64 16.95
C ASN A 217 5.18 8.33 17.68
N GLY A 218 5.80 7.36 17.01
CA GLY A 218 6.14 6.04 17.54
C GLY A 218 4.99 5.01 17.49
N ASN A 219 3.78 5.40 17.12
CA ASN A 219 2.67 4.46 16.94
C ASN A 219 2.86 3.62 15.68
N THR A 220 2.13 2.53 15.57
CA THR A 220 2.13 1.65 14.39
C THR A 220 0.75 1.65 13.76
N LEU A 221 0.67 2.04 12.48
CA LEU A 221 -0.55 1.93 11.67
C LEU A 221 -0.54 0.55 11.01
N ILE A 222 -1.62 -0.22 11.13
CA ILE A 222 -1.71 -1.62 10.68
C ILE A 222 -2.93 -1.80 9.77
N ALA A 223 -2.70 -2.30 8.55
CA ALA A 223 -3.74 -2.85 7.67
C ALA A 223 -3.99 -4.30 8.08
N THR A 224 -5.18 -4.59 8.57
CA THR A 224 -5.50 -5.89 9.15
C THR A 224 -5.86 -6.96 8.10
N GLY A 225 -5.65 -6.68 6.80
CA GLY A 225 -5.97 -7.60 5.71
C GLY A 225 -7.45 -8.00 5.72
N ASN A 226 -7.74 -9.30 5.91
CA ASN A 226 -9.12 -9.79 6.04
C ASN A 226 -9.82 -9.44 7.37
N GLY A 227 -9.19 -8.65 8.22
CA GLY A 227 -9.85 -8.00 9.36
C GLY A 227 -10.66 -6.76 8.95
N HIS A 228 -10.59 -6.37 7.66
CA HIS A 228 -11.34 -5.28 7.05
C HIS A 228 -11.21 -3.94 7.78
N SER A 229 -10.03 -3.67 8.33
CA SER A 229 -9.81 -2.48 9.12
C SER A 229 -8.39 -1.94 9.01
N VAL A 230 -8.24 -0.68 9.36
CA VAL A 230 -6.95 -0.05 9.66
C VAL A 230 -6.97 0.37 11.12
N ILE A 231 -5.95 0.02 11.88
CA ILE A 231 -5.83 0.40 13.28
C ILE A 231 -4.51 1.10 13.55
N GLU A 232 -4.50 2.05 14.47
CA GLU A 232 -3.29 2.66 14.99
C GLU A 232 -3.07 2.22 16.44
N VAL A 233 -1.89 1.69 16.70
CA VAL A 233 -1.52 1.06 17.97
C VAL A 233 -0.31 1.80 18.56
N THR A 234 -0.41 2.16 19.84
CA THR A 234 0.71 2.75 20.59
C THR A 234 1.83 1.74 20.84
N PRO A 235 3.05 2.19 21.23
CA PRO A 235 4.10 1.28 21.71
C PRO A 235 3.63 0.37 22.86
N ASP A 236 2.72 0.87 23.73
CA ASP A 236 2.11 0.12 24.83
C ASP A 236 0.96 -0.81 24.37
N LYS A 237 0.81 -1.01 23.07
CA LYS A 237 -0.17 -1.93 22.47
C LYS A 237 -1.63 -1.55 22.65
N LYS A 238 -1.94 -0.26 22.82
CA LYS A 238 -3.30 0.27 22.89
C LYS A 238 -3.74 0.78 21.54
N VAL A 239 -4.94 0.40 21.08
CA VAL A 239 -5.57 0.98 19.90
C VAL A 239 -6.03 2.40 20.24
N VAL A 240 -5.53 3.39 19.49
CA VAL A 240 -5.85 4.82 19.69
C VAL A 240 -6.66 5.41 18.54
N TRP A 241 -6.69 4.74 17.41
CA TRP A 241 -7.52 5.08 16.26
C TRP A 241 -7.84 3.80 15.46
N SER A 242 -9.01 3.76 14.84
CA SER A 242 -9.41 2.64 13.99
C SER A 242 -10.34 3.09 12.88
N LEU A 243 -10.28 2.42 11.74
CA LEU A 243 -11.25 2.46 10.66
C LEU A 243 -11.73 1.03 10.42
N HIS A 244 -13.04 0.80 10.52
CA HIS A 244 -13.65 -0.51 10.34
C HIS A 244 -14.39 -0.63 9.01
N GLN A 245 -14.81 -1.84 8.67
CA GLN A 245 -15.38 -2.25 7.38
C GLN A 245 -16.42 -1.30 6.79
N ASP A 246 -17.35 -0.81 7.61
CA ASP A 246 -18.52 -0.03 7.19
C ASP A 246 -18.47 1.44 7.71
N ASP A 247 -17.31 1.91 8.17
CA ASP A 247 -17.16 3.27 8.71
C ASP A 247 -17.23 4.38 7.64
N LEU A 248 -16.96 4.05 6.38
CA LEU A 248 -16.96 5.02 5.28
C LEU A 248 -18.29 5.03 4.54
N PRO A 249 -18.94 6.20 4.33
CA PRO A 249 -20.22 6.29 3.65
C PRO A 249 -20.19 5.66 2.24
N GLY A 250 -21.00 4.63 2.01
CA GLY A 250 -21.13 3.98 0.69
C GLY A 250 -19.91 3.14 0.26
N ILE A 251 -18.95 2.91 1.14
CA ILE A 251 -17.75 2.10 0.87
C ILE A 251 -17.63 1.02 1.92
N ARG A 252 -17.45 -0.22 1.47
CA ARG A 252 -17.13 -1.34 2.34
C ARG A 252 -15.69 -1.79 2.14
N LEU A 253 -14.95 -1.94 3.23
CA LEU A 253 -13.61 -2.49 3.18
C LEU A 253 -13.66 -4.02 3.10
N ALA A 254 -12.76 -4.60 2.31
CA ALA A 254 -12.53 -6.03 2.26
C ALA A 254 -11.09 -6.34 2.72
N TRP A 255 -10.28 -6.92 1.85
CA TRP A 255 -8.88 -7.19 2.17
C TRP A 255 -8.06 -5.90 2.11
N VAL A 256 -7.84 -5.27 3.27
CA VAL A 256 -7.04 -4.04 3.36
C VAL A 256 -5.56 -4.38 3.18
N THR A 257 -4.95 -3.89 2.10
CA THR A 257 -3.59 -4.25 1.69
C THR A 257 -2.60 -3.13 1.95
N THR A 258 -2.45 -2.23 1.00
CA THR A 258 -1.48 -1.14 1.06
C THR A 258 -1.90 -0.07 2.04
N LEU A 259 -0.90 0.50 2.70
CA LEU A 259 -1.00 1.76 3.42
C LEU A 259 0.05 2.73 2.92
N GLN A 260 -0.32 4.00 2.80
CA GLN A 260 0.61 5.10 2.64
C GLN A 260 0.08 6.31 3.41
N VAL A 261 0.92 6.90 4.25
CA VAL A 261 0.61 8.17 4.92
C VAL A 261 1.26 9.29 4.14
N LEU A 262 0.43 10.17 3.57
CA LEU A 262 0.88 11.31 2.79
C LEU A 262 1.41 12.43 3.70
N PRO A 263 2.23 13.36 3.19
CA PRO A 263 2.81 14.45 4.00
C PRO A 263 1.79 15.27 4.80
N GLY A 264 0.55 15.40 4.31
CA GLY A 264 -0.57 16.07 5.02
C GLY A 264 -1.25 15.23 6.09
N GLY A 265 -0.80 14.00 6.35
CA GLY A 265 -1.38 13.06 7.31
C GLY A 265 -2.55 12.24 6.79
N ASN A 266 -3.01 12.45 5.56
CA ASN A 266 -4.02 11.60 4.92
C ASN A 266 -3.49 10.18 4.75
N ILE A 267 -4.39 9.20 4.83
CA ILE A 267 -4.08 7.77 4.71
C ILE A 267 -4.65 7.26 3.38
N VAL A 268 -3.79 6.68 2.54
CA VAL A 268 -4.20 5.94 1.36
C VAL A 268 -4.27 4.46 1.69
N ILE A 269 -5.37 3.83 1.33
CA ILE A 269 -5.75 2.47 1.68
C ILE A 269 -6.01 1.67 0.40
N GLY A 270 -5.39 0.50 0.27
CA GLY A 270 -5.74 -0.49 -0.75
C GLY A 270 -6.91 -1.34 -0.27
N ASN A 271 -7.97 -1.43 -1.08
CA ASN A 271 -9.20 -2.19 -0.79
C ASN A 271 -9.35 -3.38 -1.75
N CYS A 272 -8.48 -4.36 -1.58
CA CYS A 272 -8.40 -5.55 -2.41
C CYS A 272 -9.60 -6.48 -2.16
N HIS A 273 -10.09 -7.16 -3.19
CA HIS A 273 -11.23 -8.10 -3.13
C HIS A 273 -12.59 -7.51 -2.70
N ALA A 274 -12.75 -6.19 -2.70
CA ALA A 274 -13.99 -5.53 -2.31
C ALA A 274 -15.11 -5.58 -3.37
N GLY A 275 -14.81 -6.05 -4.57
CA GLY A 275 -15.76 -6.11 -5.68
C GLY A 275 -15.93 -4.77 -6.40
N PRO A 276 -16.61 -4.80 -7.57
CA PRO A 276 -16.68 -3.63 -8.46
C PRO A 276 -17.54 -2.48 -7.93
N ASP A 277 -18.34 -2.70 -6.91
CA ASP A 277 -19.15 -1.66 -6.27
C ASP A 277 -18.35 -0.77 -5.32
N ASN A 278 -17.13 -1.20 -4.94
CA ASN A 278 -16.25 -0.48 -4.03
C ASN A 278 -15.00 0.05 -4.76
N PRO A 279 -14.41 1.17 -4.32
CA PRO A 279 -13.14 1.65 -4.85
C PRO A 279 -11.99 0.70 -4.48
N GLN A 280 -11.01 0.62 -5.38
CA GLN A 280 -9.79 -0.17 -5.20
C GLN A 280 -8.75 0.56 -4.35
N LEU A 281 -8.71 1.91 -4.44
CA LEU A 281 -7.91 2.78 -3.59
C LEU A 281 -8.79 3.85 -2.96
N ILE A 282 -8.50 4.18 -1.72
CA ILE A 282 -9.26 5.16 -0.92
C ILE A 282 -8.26 6.05 -0.19
N GLU A 283 -8.39 7.36 -0.31
CA GLU A 283 -7.68 8.33 0.51
C GLU A 283 -8.65 8.95 1.51
N ILE A 284 -8.28 8.95 2.77
CA ILE A 284 -9.07 9.53 3.86
C ILE A 284 -8.24 10.47 4.73
N THR A 285 -8.91 11.41 5.38
CA THR A 285 -8.35 12.16 6.50
C THR A 285 -8.32 11.31 7.78
N ARG A 286 -7.64 11.80 8.81
CA ARG A 286 -7.66 11.19 10.15
C ARG A 286 -9.07 11.17 10.77
N ASP A 287 -9.94 12.11 10.38
CA ASP A 287 -11.36 12.17 10.78
C ASP A 287 -12.27 11.28 9.91
N LYS A 288 -11.67 10.37 9.13
CA LYS A 288 -12.36 9.41 8.25
C LYS A 288 -13.19 10.06 7.14
N GLN A 289 -12.85 11.30 6.72
CA GLN A 289 -13.47 11.91 5.54
C GLN A 289 -12.80 11.36 4.28
N VAL A 290 -13.58 10.86 3.33
CA VAL A 290 -13.08 10.41 2.03
C VAL A 290 -12.67 11.63 1.21
N VAL A 291 -11.40 11.71 0.83
CA VAL A 291 -10.81 12.80 0.05
C VAL A 291 -10.72 12.43 -1.42
N TRP A 292 -10.36 11.20 -1.70
CA TRP A 292 -10.20 10.69 -3.05
C TRP A 292 -10.44 9.18 -3.10
N THR A 293 -10.93 8.72 -4.25
CA THR A 293 -11.09 7.29 -4.52
C THR A 293 -10.67 6.97 -5.95
N PHE A 294 -10.17 5.75 -6.14
CA PHE A 294 -9.89 5.20 -7.46
C PHE A 294 -10.66 3.90 -7.68
N ARG A 295 -11.34 3.80 -8.84
CA ARG A 295 -12.09 2.61 -9.26
C ARG A 295 -12.02 2.45 -10.77
N ASP A 296 -11.23 1.47 -11.22
CA ASP A 296 -11.13 1.12 -12.65
C ASP A 296 -10.95 -0.40 -12.82
N PHE A 297 -12.05 -1.13 -12.76
CA PHE A 297 -12.07 -2.59 -12.93
C PHE A 297 -11.85 -3.04 -14.39
N LYS A 298 -11.80 -2.12 -15.34
CA LYS A 298 -11.39 -2.41 -16.71
C LYS A 298 -9.87 -2.61 -16.80
N ARG A 299 -9.10 -1.73 -16.18
CA ARG A 299 -7.63 -1.72 -16.17
C ARG A 299 -7.07 -2.66 -15.10
N PHE A 300 -7.52 -2.47 -13.87
CA PHE A 300 -7.19 -3.32 -12.73
C PHE A 300 -8.40 -4.21 -12.40
N GLY A 301 -8.15 -5.37 -11.83
CA GLY A 301 -9.23 -6.29 -11.43
C GLY A 301 -9.58 -6.16 -9.95
N ASN A 302 -10.02 -7.28 -9.38
CA ASN A 302 -10.42 -7.35 -7.98
C ASN A 302 -9.25 -7.69 -7.02
N ALA A 303 -8.02 -7.77 -7.53
CA ALA A 303 -6.83 -8.08 -6.76
C ALA A 303 -5.75 -7.01 -6.93
N LEU A 304 -6.11 -5.73 -6.74
CA LEU A 304 -5.15 -4.64 -6.66
C LEU A 304 -4.44 -4.76 -5.31
N THR A 305 -3.26 -5.37 -5.35
CA THR A 305 -2.52 -5.80 -4.15
C THR A 305 -1.64 -4.72 -3.56
N ASN A 306 -1.09 -3.84 -4.40
CA ASN A 306 -0.23 -2.76 -3.92
C ASN A 306 -0.33 -1.52 -4.81
N SER A 307 -0.07 -0.34 -4.19
CA SER A 307 -0.01 0.95 -4.87
C SER A 307 0.93 1.91 -4.16
N GLN A 308 1.35 2.95 -4.88
CA GLN A 308 2.12 4.06 -4.34
C GLN A 308 1.64 5.35 -4.98
N ILE A 309 1.15 6.31 -4.19
CA ILE A 309 0.87 7.67 -4.64
C ILE A 309 2.21 8.39 -4.83
N LEU A 310 2.40 8.97 -5.98
CA LEU A 310 3.63 9.61 -6.43
C LEU A 310 3.52 11.13 -6.50
N ALA A 311 2.33 11.64 -6.82
CA ALA A 311 2.03 13.07 -6.80
C ALA A 311 0.58 13.32 -6.43
N VAL A 312 0.31 14.50 -5.88
CA VAL A 312 -1.00 15.04 -5.53
C VAL A 312 -1.09 16.43 -6.15
N ASP A 313 -2.06 16.65 -7.05
CA ASP A 313 -2.26 17.94 -7.74
C ASP A 313 -0.98 18.48 -8.44
N GLY A 314 -0.22 17.59 -9.07
CA GLY A 314 1.04 17.92 -9.74
C GLY A 314 2.25 18.00 -8.81
N GLU A 315 2.06 18.05 -7.48
CA GLU A 315 3.15 18.13 -6.52
C GLU A 315 3.65 16.73 -6.13
N PRO A 316 4.94 16.44 -6.32
CA PRO A 316 5.51 15.14 -5.96
C PRO A 316 5.37 14.83 -4.48
N VAL A 317 4.92 13.62 -4.17
CA VAL A 317 4.85 13.12 -2.79
C VAL A 317 6.26 12.75 -2.32
N ARG A 318 6.80 13.57 -1.43
CA ARG A 318 8.09 13.35 -0.76
C ARG A 318 7.84 13.03 0.71
N SER A 319 8.71 12.22 1.29
CA SER A 319 8.66 11.88 2.73
C SER A 319 7.35 11.21 3.18
N SER A 320 6.68 10.46 2.31
CA SER A 320 5.55 9.63 2.73
C SER A 320 6.03 8.39 3.48
N ILE A 321 5.26 7.98 4.49
CA ILE A 321 5.49 6.71 5.20
C ILE A 321 4.73 5.61 4.42
N ARG A 322 5.44 4.56 4.04
CA ARG A 322 4.88 3.50 3.18
C ARG A 322 5.49 2.13 3.47
#